data_505eed96cdd61e80a470ebe19adda7c1
#
_entry.id   505eed96cdd61e80a470ebe19adda7c1
#
_cell.length_a   1.000
_cell.length_b   1.000
_cell.length_c   1.000
_cell.angle_alpha   90.00
_cell.angle_beta   90.00
_cell.angle_gamma   90.00
#
_symmetry.space_group_name_H-M   'P 1'
#
loop_
_entity.id
_entity.type
_entity.pdbx_description
1 polymer ?
#
loop_
_entity_poly.entity_id
_entity_poly.type
_entity_poly.pdbx_seq_one_letter_code
_entity_poly.pdbx_strand_id
1 'polypeptide(L)'
;MKYDLNKKVVLITGAAGGIGAATAREFYALGANLVLTDMQQEAVDKLASEFEASRVLPLALDVTDAVATKDVVQKTIKHFGHLDIAFANAGISWRDGASTIASCDEAEFDKIIEVDLLGVWRTVRAALPEVTRNKGQILITSSVYCFVNGMANAPYAASKAAVEMLGRCLRTEIAYTGATASVVYPGWTATPIAKVAFGGNATVTKMIEAAFPAWLRKPISPEYMAQAIVKGVQRRQPRIFAPVRWVPFSILR
;
A
#
# COMPACT_ATOMS: atom_id res chain seq x y z
N MET A 1 23.39 -9.86 2.77
CA MET A 1 23.00 -10.30 1.40
C MET A 1 21.67 -9.63 1.07
N LYS A 2 21.47 -9.13 -0.16
CA LYS A 2 20.17 -8.57 -0.57
C LYS A 2 19.20 -9.70 -0.88
N TYR A 3 17.92 -9.52 -0.56
CA TYR A 3 16.86 -10.45 -0.96
C TYR A 3 16.69 -10.38 -2.48
N ASP A 4 16.93 -11.52 -3.13
CA ASP A 4 16.82 -11.64 -4.59
C ASP A 4 15.34 -11.65 -4.99
N LEU A 5 14.99 -10.84 -5.99
CA LEU A 5 13.62 -10.69 -6.51
C LEU A 5 13.40 -11.48 -7.80
N ASN A 6 14.45 -12.04 -8.40
CA ASN A 6 14.32 -12.82 -9.62
C ASN A 6 13.43 -14.05 -9.40
N LYS A 7 12.42 -14.22 -10.25
CA LYS A 7 11.39 -15.26 -10.19
C LYS A 7 10.53 -15.27 -8.92
N LYS A 8 10.62 -14.25 -8.06
CA LYS A 8 9.72 -14.09 -6.92
C LYS A 8 8.32 -13.73 -7.38
N VAL A 9 7.32 -14.30 -6.75
CA VAL A 9 5.89 -14.00 -7.02
C VAL A 9 5.43 -12.90 -6.06
N VAL A 10 4.97 -11.80 -6.63
CA VAL A 10 4.54 -10.60 -5.92
C VAL A 10 3.07 -10.31 -6.19
N LEU A 11 2.23 -10.42 -5.17
CA LEU A 11 0.83 -9.97 -5.19
C LEU A 11 0.76 -8.50 -4.78
N ILE A 12 0.10 -7.67 -5.60
CA ILE A 12 -0.10 -6.23 -5.32
C ILE A 12 -1.59 -5.93 -5.37
N THR A 13 -2.18 -5.45 -4.27
CA THR A 13 -3.55 -4.92 -4.25
C THR A 13 -3.56 -3.42 -4.55
N GLY A 14 -4.60 -2.92 -5.26
CA GLY A 14 -4.60 -1.55 -5.75
C GLY A 14 -3.50 -1.31 -6.79
N ALA A 15 -3.25 -2.33 -7.62
CA ALA A 15 -2.13 -2.34 -8.56
C ALA A 15 -2.28 -1.32 -9.69
N ALA A 16 -3.50 -0.99 -10.10
CA ALA A 16 -3.76 0.01 -11.13
C ALA A 16 -3.57 1.46 -10.65
N GLY A 17 -3.46 1.68 -9.32
CA GLY A 17 -3.17 2.98 -8.72
C GLY A 17 -1.72 3.42 -8.91
N GLY A 18 -1.43 4.73 -8.69
CA GLY A 18 -0.12 5.32 -8.99
C GLY A 18 1.06 4.61 -8.32
N ILE A 19 1.02 4.39 -6.99
CA ILE A 19 2.10 3.68 -6.27
C ILE A 19 2.12 2.20 -6.66
N GLY A 20 0.95 1.55 -6.77
CA GLY A 20 0.83 0.15 -7.15
C GLY A 20 1.45 -0.14 -8.51
N ALA A 21 1.06 0.62 -9.54
CA ALA A 21 1.53 0.46 -10.91
C ALA A 21 3.03 0.74 -11.04
N ALA A 22 3.52 1.81 -10.42
CA ALA A 22 4.95 2.11 -10.41
C ALA A 22 5.75 0.99 -9.71
N THR A 23 5.23 0.46 -8.59
CA THR A 23 5.88 -0.63 -7.85
C THR A 23 5.87 -1.94 -8.63
N ALA A 24 4.79 -2.23 -9.38
CA ALA A 24 4.72 -3.38 -10.27
C ALA A 24 5.84 -3.35 -11.33
N ARG A 25 6.04 -2.19 -11.96
CA ARG A 25 7.12 -2.01 -12.96
C ARG A 25 8.51 -2.24 -12.37
N GLU A 26 8.77 -1.71 -11.19
CA GLU A 26 10.06 -1.89 -10.50
C GLU A 26 10.32 -3.36 -10.11
N PHE A 27 9.31 -4.08 -9.60
CA PHE A 27 9.43 -5.51 -9.32
C PHE A 27 9.65 -6.32 -10.59
N TYR A 28 8.89 -6.03 -11.65
CA TYR A 28 9.02 -6.71 -12.93
C TYR A 28 10.42 -6.53 -13.54
N ALA A 29 10.97 -5.32 -13.50
CA ALA A 29 12.32 -5.01 -13.99
C ALA A 29 13.42 -5.80 -13.28
N LEU A 30 13.17 -6.24 -12.03
CA LEU A 30 14.07 -7.07 -11.23
C LEU A 30 13.77 -8.58 -11.35
N GLY A 31 13.00 -8.98 -12.34
CA GLY A 31 12.76 -10.40 -12.66
C GLY A 31 11.61 -11.05 -11.88
N ALA A 32 10.82 -10.31 -11.12
CA ALA A 32 9.67 -10.85 -10.40
C ALA A 32 8.52 -11.21 -11.34
N ASN A 33 7.71 -12.19 -10.94
CA ASN A 33 6.39 -12.47 -11.50
C ASN A 33 5.33 -11.70 -10.71
N LEU A 34 4.29 -11.22 -11.37
CA LEU A 34 3.33 -10.30 -10.79
C LEU A 34 1.93 -10.89 -10.73
N VAL A 35 1.25 -10.72 -9.62
CA VAL A 35 -0.21 -10.83 -9.50
C VAL A 35 -0.74 -9.43 -9.23
N LEU A 36 -1.41 -8.87 -10.21
CA LEU A 36 -1.90 -7.50 -10.17
C LEU A 36 -3.39 -7.53 -9.88
N THR A 37 -3.81 -6.85 -8.79
CA THR A 37 -5.23 -6.80 -8.45
C THR A 37 -5.72 -5.39 -8.21
N ASP A 38 -6.93 -5.10 -8.70
CA ASP A 38 -7.67 -3.87 -8.47
C ASP A 38 -9.18 -4.16 -8.62
N MET A 39 -10.04 -3.23 -8.21
CA MET A 39 -11.50 -3.40 -8.33
C MET A 39 -11.96 -3.52 -9.78
N GLN A 40 -11.31 -2.81 -10.71
CA GLN A 40 -11.69 -2.75 -12.12
C GLN A 40 -10.79 -3.64 -12.97
N GLN A 41 -11.34 -4.72 -13.53
CA GLN A 41 -10.59 -5.66 -14.36
C GLN A 41 -9.90 -4.96 -15.55
N GLU A 42 -10.60 -4.04 -16.23
CA GLU A 42 -10.02 -3.33 -17.39
C GLU A 42 -8.79 -2.51 -17.01
N ALA A 43 -8.76 -1.93 -15.80
CA ALA A 43 -7.60 -1.16 -15.33
C ALA A 43 -6.41 -2.07 -15.05
N VAL A 44 -6.66 -3.26 -14.52
CA VAL A 44 -5.62 -4.27 -14.27
C VAL A 44 -5.11 -4.87 -15.57
N ASP A 45 -6.00 -5.18 -16.52
CA ASP A 45 -5.64 -5.72 -17.84
C ASP A 45 -4.79 -4.72 -18.63
N LYS A 46 -5.17 -3.44 -18.57
CA LYS A 46 -4.36 -2.37 -19.17
C LYS A 46 -2.95 -2.31 -18.60
N LEU A 47 -2.80 -2.40 -17.29
CA LEU A 47 -1.47 -2.45 -16.67
C LEU A 47 -0.72 -3.73 -17.05
N ALA A 48 -1.41 -4.87 -17.05
CA ALA A 48 -0.82 -6.15 -17.38
C ALA A 48 -0.30 -6.22 -18.82
N SER A 49 -0.92 -5.48 -19.75
CA SER A 49 -0.47 -5.42 -21.16
C SER A 49 0.91 -4.76 -21.35
N GLU A 50 1.46 -4.12 -20.32
CA GLU A 50 2.83 -3.58 -20.34
C GLU A 50 3.89 -4.68 -20.12
N PHE A 51 3.49 -5.89 -19.73
CA PHE A 51 4.38 -6.95 -19.29
C PHE A 51 4.22 -8.21 -20.16
N GLU A 52 5.19 -9.10 -20.09
CA GLU A 52 5.09 -10.42 -20.72
C GLU A 52 4.00 -11.27 -20.02
N ALA A 53 3.07 -11.80 -20.82
CA ALA A 53 1.89 -12.52 -20.30
C ALA A 53 2.23 -13.74 -19.45
N SER A 54 3.37 -14.40 -19.69
CA SER A 54 3.84 -15.55 -18.91
C SER A 54 4.25 -15.17 -17.47
N ARG A 55 4.48 -13.87 -17.20
CA ARG A 55 4.99 -13.35 -15.93
C ARG A 55 3.98 -12.48 -15.18
N VAL A 56 2.76 -12.36 -15.67
CA VAL A 56 1.74 -11.51 -15.04
C VAL A 56 0.39 -12.21 -14.99
N LEU A 57 -0.29 -12.11 -13.84
CA LEU A 57 -1.66 -12.60 -13.62
C LEU A 57 -2.53 -11.42 -13.18
N PRO A 58 -3.33 -10.83 -14.08
CA PRO A 58 -4.29 -9.79 -13.71
C PRO A 58 -5.59 -10.39 -13.18
N LEU A 59 -6.10 -9.87 -12.07
CA LEU A 59 -7.34 -10.34 -11.44
C LEU A 59 -8.11 -9.15 -10.85
N ALA A 60 -9.44 -9.12 -11.06
CA ALA A 60 -10.30 -8.20 -10.31
C ALA A 60 -10.34 -8.59 -8.83
N LEU A 61 -10.25 -7.61 -7.93
CA LEU A 61 -10.39 -7.83 -6.50
C LEU A 61 -10.93 -6.59 -5.80
N ASP A 62 -12.06 -6.76 -5.13
CA ASP A 62 -12.46 -5.88 -4.03
C ASP A 62 -11.88 -6.45 -2.73
N VAL A 63 -10.97 -5.70 -2.09
CA VAL A 63 -10.32 -6.13 -0.83
C VAL A 63 -11.27 -6.20 0.36
N THR A 64 -12.49 -5.66 0.22
CA THR A 64 -13.54 -5.78 1.23
C THR A 64 -14.22 -7.16 1.21
N ASP A 65 -14.06 -7.92 0.13
CA ASP A 65 -14.53 -9.31 0.02
C ASP A 65 -13.44 -10.29 0.51
N ALA A 66 -13.69 -10.87 1.68
CA ALA A 66 -12.77 -11.82 2.29
C ALA A 66 -12.67 -13.15 1.53
N VAL A 67 -13.72 -13.55 0.81
CA VAL A 67 -13.74 -14.80 0.00
C VAL A 67 -12.93 -14.56 -1.26
N ALA A 68 -13.21 -13.48 -1.99
CA ALA A 68 -12.46 -13.10 -3.18
C ALA A 68 -10.96 -12.91 -2.89
N THR A 69 -10.61 -12.31 -1.73
CA THR A 69 -9.22 -12.15 -1.32
C THR A 69 -8.48 -13.49 -1.14
N LYS A 70 -9.14 -14.47 -0.54
CA LYS A 70 -8.59 -15.84 -0.42
C LYS A 70 -8.47 -16.53 -1.78
N ASP A 71 -9.48 -16.38 -2.63
CA ASP A 71 -9.50 -16.95 -3.97
C ASP A 71 -8.35 -16.43 -4.84
N VAL A 72 -8.05 -15.13 -4.78
CA VAL A 72 -6.90 -14.54 -5.46
C VAL A 72 -5.58 -15.18 -5.02
N VAL A 73 -5.38 -15.44 -3.73
CA VAL A 73 -4.18 -16.14 -3.24
C VAL A 73 -4.12 -17.57 -3.75
N GLN A 74 -5.25 -18.28 -3.77
CA GLN A 74 -5.31 -19.64 -4.32
C GLN A 74 -5.01 -19.67 -5.81
N LYS A 75 -5.57 -18.74 -6.59
CA LYS A 75 -5.27 -18.58 -8.02
C LYS A 75 -3.80 -18.27 -8.24
N THR A 76 -3.20 -17.44 -7.39
CA THR A 76 -1.75 -17.13 -7.41
C THR A 76 -0.92 -18.41 -7.28
N ILE A 77 -1.21 -19.22 -6.26
CA ILE A 77 -0.49 -20.46 -5.99
C ILE A 77 -0.72 -21.48 -7.14
N LYS A 78 -1.94 -21.57 -7.64
CA LYS A 78 -2.24 -22.45 -8.78
C LYS A 78 -1.47 -22.06 -10.04
N HIS A 79 -1.28 -20.74 -10.28
CA HIS A 79 -0.66 -20.23 -11.50
C HIS A 79 0.88 -20.27 -11.44
N PHE A 80 1.46 -19.81 -10.33
CA PHE A 80 2.92 -19.66 -10.18
C PHE A 80 3.57 -20.69 -9.24
N GLY A 81 2.78 -21.52 -8.55
CA GLY A 81 3.25 -22.53 -7.61
C GLY A 81 3.51 -22.03 -6.19
N HIS A 82 3.66 -20.71 -5.99
CA HIS A 82 3.99 -20.10 -4.71
C HIS A 82 3.60 -18.63 -4.65
N LEU A 83 3.73 -18.00 -3.46
CA LEU A 83 3.63 -16.56 -3.24
C LEU A 83 4.74 -16.13 -2.27
N ASP A 84 5.64 -15.26 -2.71
CA ASP A 84 6.76 -14.77 -1.88
C ASP A 84 6.47 -13.45 -1.20
N ILE A 85 5.80 -12.53 -1.92
CA ILE A 85 5.58 -11.16 -1.43
C ILE A 85 4.10 -10.82 -1.62
N ALA A 86 3.46 -10.33 -0.55
CA ALA A 86 2.14 -9.73 -0.64
C ALA A 86 2.23 -8.25 -0.24
N PHE A 87 1.84 -7.39 -1.16
CA PHE A 87 1.80 -5.96 -0.97
C PHE A 87 0.35 -5.49 -0.82
N ALA A 88 -0.11 -5.33 0.42
CA ALA A 88 -1.38 -4.74 0.78
C ALA A 88 -1.31 -3.23 0.58
N ASN A 89 -1.59 -2.79 -0.64
CA ASN A 89 -1.45 -1.41 -1.08
C ASN A 89 -2.78 -0.74 -1.43
N ALA A 90 -3.85 -1.49 -1.69
CA ALA A 90 -5.18 -0.93 -1.90
C ALA A 90 -5.56 0.02 -0.77
N GLY A 91 -6.13 1.15 -1.14
CA GLY A 91 -6.58 2.15 -0.19
C GLY A 91 -7.30 3.30 -0.91
N ILE A 92 -8.14 3.98 -0.17
CA ILE A 92 -8.94 5.12 -0.63
C ILE A 92 -8.78 6.31 0.34
N SER A 93 -9.31 7.46 -0.06
CA SER A 93 -9.51 8.63 0.78
C SER A 93 -10.91 9.17 0.50
N TRP A 94 -11.25 10.34 1.02
CA TRP A 94 -12.53 11.00 0.73
C TRP A 94 -12.80 11.03 -0.79
N ARG A 95 -14.07 10.79 -1.16
CA ARG A 95 -14.50 10.84 -2.56
C ARG A 95 -14.68 12.29 -3.03
N ASP A 96 -15.36 13.08 -2.21
CA ASP A 96 -15.83 14.43 -2.58
C ASP A 96 -15.01 15.55 -1.91
N GLY A 97 -13.82 15.22 -1.40
CA GLY A 97 -12.88 16.15 -0.78
C GLY A 97 -12.83 16.05 0.75
N ALA A 98 -11.83 16.72 1.31
CA ALA A 98 -11.52 16.64 2.73
C ALA A 98 -12.68 17.15 3.61
N SER A 99 -13.02 16.38 4.66
CA SER A 99 -14.10 16.68 5.60
C SER A 99 -13.62 16.57 7.06
N THR A 100 -14.16 17.43 7.93
CA THR A 100 -13.89 17.36 9.37
C THR A 100 -14.70 16.24 10.02
N ILE A 101 -14.31 15.83 11.24
CA ILE A 101 -15.07 14.83 12.01
C ILE A 101 -16.53 15.29 12.23
N ALA A 102 -16.76 16.59 12.40
CA ALA A 102 -18.09 17.14 12.65
C ALA A 102 -18.98 17.19 11.39
N SER A 103 -18.39 17.11 10.19
CA SER A 103 -19.10 17.28 8.91
C SER A 103 -18.97 16.10 7.97
N CYS A 104 -18.25 15.05 8.34
CA CYS A 104 -18.08 13.90 7.48
C CYS A 104 -19.35 13.05 7.38
N ASP A 105 -19.53 12.42 6.22
CA ASP A 105 -20.52 11.38 6.03
C ASP A 105 -20.05 10.09 6.74
N GLU A 106 -20.89 9.55 7.62
CA GLU A 106 -20.60 8.33 8.39
C GLU A 106 -20.36 7.12 7.47
N ALA A 107 -21.13 6.99 6.39
CA ALA A 107 -20.96 5.88 5.44
C ALA A 107 -19.63 5.98 4.67
N GLU A 108 -19.17 7.18 4.38
CA GLU A 108 -17.86 7.39 3.75
C GLU A 108 -16.72 7.11 4.74
N PHE A 109 -16.90 7.48 6.02
CA PHE A 109 -15.98 7.11 7.10
C PHE A 109 -15.84 5.59 7.19
N ASP A 110 -16.95 4.87 7.29
CA ASP A 110 -16.99 3.41 7.41
C ASP A 110 -16.33 2.74 6.20
N LYS A 111 -16.59 3.26 5.00
CA LYS A 111 -15.99 2.74 3.77
C LYS A 111 -14.47 2.88 3.76
N ILE A 112 -13.92 3.99 4.25
CA ILE A 112 -12.48 4.18 4.34
C ILE A 112 -11.88 3.17 5.33
N ILE A 113 -12.50 2.95 6.48
CA ILE A 113 -12.05 1.94 7.45
C ILE A 113 -12.14 0.53 6.84
N GLU A 114 -13.23 0.22 6.14
CA GLU A 114 -13.45 -1.09 5.52
C GLU A 114 -12.37 -1.42 4.48
N VAL A 115 -12.00 -0.48 3.64
CA VAL A 115 -10.95 -0.67 2.62
C VAL A 115 -9.56 -0.60 3.24
N ASP A 116 -9.24 0.49 3.94
CA ASP A 116 -7.88 0.85 4.31
C ASP A 116 -7.35 0.10 5.54
N LEU A 117 -8.25 -0.43 6.39
CA LEU A 117 -7.89 -1.25 7.54
C LEU A 117 -8.29 -2.70 7.36
N LEU A 118 -9.60 -2.98 7.17
CA LEU A 118 -10.08 -4.35 7.09
C LEU A 118 -9.68 -5.04 5.78
N GLY A 119 -9.63 -4.32 4.66
CA GLY A 119 -9.10 -4.81 3.39
C GLY A 119 -7.62 -5.19 3.48
N VAL A 120 -6.81 -4.37 4.14
CA VAL A 120 -5.41 -4.69 4.43
C VAL A 120 -5.30 -5.93 5.31
N TRP A 121 -6.08 -6.01 6.39
CA TRP A 121 -6.14 -7.19 7.26
C TRP A 121 -6.48 -8.46 6.49
N ARG A 122 -7.52 -8.43 5.62
CA ARG A 122 -7.93 -9.58 4.81
C ARG A 122 -6.82 -10.02 3.86
N THR A 123 -6.17 -9.07 3.18
CA THR A 123 -5.04 -9.34 2.28
C THR A 123 -3.89 -10.01 3.03
N VAL A 124 -3.48 -9.45 4.16
CA VAL A 124 -2.43 -10.00 5.02
C VAL A 124 -2.81 -11.41 5.47
N ARG A 125 -4.01 -11.57 6.03
CA ARG A 125 -4.48 -12.84 6.59
C ARG A 125 -4.56 -13.95 5.54
N ALA A 126 -4.96 -13.64 4.32
CA ALA A 126 -5.03 -14.60 3.22
C ALA A 126 -3.64 -15.01 2.72
N ALA A 127 -2.72 -14.07 2.58
CA ALA A 127 -1.38 -14.33 2.03
C ALA A 127 -0.41 -14.93 3.05
N LEU A 128 -0.61 -14.70 4.36
CA LEU A 128 0.33 -15.00 5.42
C LEU A 128 0.83 -16.46 5.45
N PRO A 129 -0.02 -17.50 5.32
CA PRO A 129 0.44 -18.87 5.37
C PRO A 129 1.47 -19.19 4.27
N GLU A 130 1.22 -18.71 3.06
CA GLU A 130 2.11 -19.00 1.92
C GLU A 130 3.39 -18.16 1.98
N VAL A 131 3.28 -16.87 2.32
CA VAL A 131 4.43 -16.00 2.48
C VAL A 131 5.37 -16.48 3.60
N THR A 132 4.83 -16.99 4.70
CA THR A 132 5.66 -17.54 5.80
C THR A 132 6.33 -18.85 5.39
N ARG A 133 5.63 -19.73 4.67
CA ARG A 133 6.19 -20.97 4.13
C ARG A 133 7.40 -20.69 3.24
N ASN A 134 7.34 -19.64 2.41
CA ASN A 134 8.40 -19.26 1.48
C ASN A 134 9.44 -18.31 2.10
N LYS A 135 9.38 -18.05 3.43
CA LYS A 135 10.25 -17.07 4.13
C LYS A 135 10.25 -15.71 3.45
N GLY A 136 9.08 -15.31 2.94
CA GLY A 136 8.85 -14.16 2.11
C GLY A 136 8.67 -12.85 2.89
N GLN A 137 7.87 -11.94 2.33
CA GLN A 137 7.62 -10.62 2.93
C GLN A 137 6.16 -10.17 2.76
N ILE A 138 5.61 -9.57 3.82
CA ILE A 138 4.37 -8.81 3.76
C ILE A 138 4.72 -7.33 3.74
N LEU A 139 4.14 -6.58 2.81
CA LEU A 139 4.24 -5.11 2.75
C LEU A 139 2.87 -4.51 3.02
N ILE A 140 2.83 -3.46 3.83
CA ILE A 140 1.59 -2.76 4.20
C ILE A 140 1.77 -1.27 3.93
N THR A 141 0.91 -0.69 3.09
CA THR A 141 0.87 0.74 2.86
C THR A 141 0.16 1.46 4.00
N SER A 142 0.94 2.11 4.87
CA SER A 142 0.49 3.12 5.81
C SER A 142 0.58 4.52 5.15
N SER A 143 0.92 5.52 5.90
CA SER A 143 1.11 6.91 5.44
C SER A 143 1.91 7.68 6.48
N VAL A 144 2.46 8.83 6.11
CA VAL A 144 2.94 9.81 7.10
C VAL A 144 1.81 10.31 8.02
N TYR A 145 0.56 10.19 7.61
CA TYR A 145 -0.61 10.52 8.44
C TYR A 145 -0.83 9.57 9.62
N CYS A 146 -0.10 8.47 9.73
CA CYS A 146 -0.13 7.64 10.94
C CYS A 146 0.59 8.30 12.13
N PHE A 147 1.38 9.34 11.91
CA PHE A 147 2.14 10.05 12.95
C PHE A 147 2.11 11.58 12.86
N VAL A 148 1.50 12.14 11.81
CA VAL A 148 1.19 13.58 11.74
C VAL A 148 -0.32 13.78 11.77
N ASN A 149 -0.76 14.95 12.27
CA ASN A 149 -2.20 15.26 12.35
C ASN A 149 -2.81 15.34 10.94
N GLY A 150 -3.65 14.37 10.62
CA GLY A 150 -4.40 14.31 9.36
C GLY A 150 -5.62 15.23 9.38
N MET A 151 -5.41 16.55 9.33
CA MET A 151 -6.49 17.54 9.35
C MET A 151 -7.50 17.26 8.25
N ALA A 152 -8.77 17.25 8.62
CA ALA A 152 -9.90 16.98 7.73
C ALA A 152 -9.79 15.61 7.00
N ASN A 153 -9.05 14.67 7.56
CA ASN A 153 -8.90 13.31 7.00
C ASN A 153 -8.78 12.25 8.12
N ALA A 154 -9.63 12.36 9.12
CA ALA A 154 -9.58 11.52 10.32
C ALA A 154 -9.71 10.02 10.04
N PRO A 155 -10.66 9.50 9.23
CA PRO A 155 -10.76 8.06 8.99
C PRO A 155 -9.53 7.48 8.28
N TYR A 156 -8.98 8.21 7.31
CA TYR A 156 -7.74 7.82 6.65
C TYR A 156 -6.56 7.79 7.64
N ALA A 157 -6.38 8.85 8.45
CA ALA A 157 -5.31 8.90 9.44
C ALA A 157 -5.44 7.77 10.47
N ALA A 158 -6.66 7.51 10.97
CA ALA A 158 -6.95 6.44 11.89
C ALA A 158 -6.64 5.06 11.29
N SER A 159 -7.11 4.79 10.07
CA SER A 159 -6.82 3.53 9.38
C SER A 159 -5.32 3.33 9.16
N LYS A 160 -4.59 4.38 8.73
CA LYS A 160 -3.15 4.28 8.49
C LYS A 160 -2.32 4.13 9.77
N ALA A 161 -2.77 4.67 10.90
CA ALA A 161 -2.19 4.40 12.20
C ALA A 161 -2.44 2.96 12.66
N ALA A 162 -3.65 2.44 12.43
CA ALA A 162 -4.00 1.07 12.75
C ALA A 162 -3.18 0.05 11.95
N VAL A 163 -3.06 0.22 10.62
CA VAL A 163 -2.26 -0.71 9.80
C VAL A 163 -0.75 -0.55 10.02
N GLU A 164 -0.28 0.61 10.46
CA GLU A 164 1.11 0.76 10.93
C GLU A 164 1.38 -0.17 12.11
N MET A 165 0.50 -0.14 13.11
CA MET A 165 0.63 -1.01 14.28
C MET A 165 0.47 -2.48 13.91
N LEU A 166 -0.50 -2.81 13.05
CA LEU A 166 -0.69 -4.16 12.52
C LEU A 166 0.61 -4.71 11.89
N GLY A 167 1.27 -3.92 11.04
CA GLY A 167 2.51 -4.33 10.38
C GLY A 167 3.68 -4.54 11.35
N ARG A 168 3.74 -3.73 12.42
CA ARG A 168 4.76 -3.86 13.47
C ARG A 168 4.55 -5.13 14.31
N CYS A 169 3.31 -5.40 14.73
CA CYS A 169 2.95 -6.63 15.45
C CYS A 169 3.26 -7.86 14.58
N LEU A 170 2.77 -7.86 13.34
CA LEU A 170 2.99 -8.94 12.40
C LEU A 170 4.48 -9.26 12.23
N ARG A 171 5.34 -8.24 12.08
CA ARG A 171 6.78 -8.45 11.92
C ARG A 171 7.38 -9.23 13.09
N THR A 172 6.95 -8.95 14.30
CA THR A 172 7.43 -9.65 15.50
C THR A 172 6.90 -11.09 15.56
N GLU A 173 5.60 -11.25 15.26
CA GLU A 173 4.92 -12.55 15.30
C GLU A 173 5.50 -13.57 14.30
N ILE A 174 5.89 -13.12 13.10
CA ILE A 174 6.39 -14.02 12.04
C ILE A 174 7.92 -14.19 12.01
N ALA A 175 8.65 -13.47 12.85
CA ALA A 175 10.11 -13.44 12.81
C ALA A 175 10.75 -14.84 12.90
N TYR A 176 10.17 -15.73 13.72
CA TYR A 176 10.64 -17.10 13.90
C TYR A 176 10.55 -17.96 12.62
N THR A 177 9.68 -17.59 11.66
CA THR A 177 9.53 -18.31 10.39
C THR A 177 10.62 -17.96 9.37
N GLY A 178 11.37 -16.87 9.59
CA GLY A 178 12.28 -16.26 8.63
C GLY A 178 11.58 -15.35 7.59
N ALA A 179 10.25 -15.22 7.66
CA ALA A 179 9.51 -14.20 6.91
C ALA A 179 9.61 -12.83 7.61
N THR A 180 9.25 -11.76 6.89
CA THR A 180 9.27 -10.41 7.44
C THR A 180 8.04 -9.61 7.05
N ALA A 181 7.70 -8.58 7.85
CA ALA A 181 6.74 -7.57 7.46
C ALA A 181 7.42 -6.19 7.41
N SER A 182 6.97 -5.35 6.47
CA SER A 182 7.46 -3.98 6.27
C SER A 182 6.29 -3.03 6.17
N VAL A 183 6.38 -1.92 6.87
CA VAL A 183 5.41 -0.82 6.74
C VAL A 183 5.98 0.23 5.80
N VAL A 184 5.19 0.62 4.82
CA VAL A 184 5.51 1.64 3.81
C VAL A 184 4.86 2.94 4.23
N TYR A 185 5.62 4.02 4.24
CA TYR A 185 5.17 5.36 4.65
C TYR A 185 5.32 6.34 3.49
N PRO A 186 4.35 6.39 2.57
CA PRO A 186 4.33 7.42 1.57
C PRO A 186 4.14 8.80 2.22
N GLY A 187 4.97 9.76 1.83
CA GLY A 187 4.66 11.17 1.99
C GLY A 187 3.68 11.62 0.90
N TRP A 188 3.56 12.94 0.69
CA TRP A 188 2.77 13.42 -0.44
C TRP A 188 3.33 12.85 -1.74
N THR A 189 2.55 11.99 -2.38
CA THR A 189 2.88 11.35 -3.65
C THR A 189 1.87 11.81 -4.69
N ALA A 190 2.34 12.16 -5.88
CA ALA A 190 1.51 12.67 -6.98
C ALA A 190 0.62 11.58 -7.57
N THR A 191 -0.47 11.24 -6.86
CA THR A 191 -1.45 10.21 -7.21
C THR A 191 -2.85 10.80 -7.26
N PRO A 192 -3.83 10.13 -7.91
CA PRO A 192 -5.23 10.55 -7.89
C PRO A 192 -5.78 10.73 -6.46
N ILE A 193 -5.46 9.83 -5.53
CA ILE A 193 -5.88 9.92 -4.11
C ILE A 193 -5.39 11.23 -3.49
N ALA A 194 -4.14 11.62 -3.71
CA ALA A 194 -3.60 12.85 -3.16
C ALA A 194 -4.28 14.11 -3.72
N LYS A 195 -4.70 14.08 -4.99
CA LYS A 195 -5.43 15.20 -5.60
C LYS A 195 -6.78 15.44 -4.93
N VAL A 196 -7.51 14.39 -4.59
CA VAL A 196 -8.79 14.48 -3.89
C VAL A 196 -8.60 14.84 -2.42
N ALA A 197 -7.69 14.21 -1.74
CA ALA A 197 -7.41 14.43 -0.31
C ALA A 197 -6.96 15.87 0.01
N PHE A 198 -6.31 16.54 -0.93
CA PHE A 198 -5.75 17.90 -0.74
C PHE A 198 -6.36 18.95 -1.68
N GLY A 199 -7.13 18.53 -2.68
CA GLY A 199 -7.82 19.41 -3.63
C GLY A 199 -9.31 19.53 -3.31
N GLY A 200 -9.94 20.62 -3.71
CA GLY A 200 -11.38 20.79 -3.64
C GLY A 200 -11.91 21.56 -2.41
N ASN A 201 -11.13 21.72 -1.33
CA ASN A 201 -11.51 22.54 -0.19
C ASN A 201 -10.44 23.58 0.13
N ALA A 202 -10.70 24.84 -0.20
CA ALA A 202 -9.75 25.95 -0.02
C ALA A 202 -9.38 26.17 1.47
N THR A 203 -10.28 25.91 2.40
CA THR A 203 -10.01 26.04 3.84
C THR A 203 -9.03 24.97 4.30
N VAL A 204 -9.24 23.71 3.91
CA VAL A 204 -8.33 22.61 4.24
C VAL A 204 -6.95 22.84 3.62
N THR A 205 -6.88 23.33 2.38
CA THR A 205 -5.63 23.68 1.73
C THR A 205 -4.84 24.71 2.56
N LYS A 206 -5.51 25.81 3.00
CA LYS A 206 -4.88 26.82 3.86
C LYS A 206 -4.41 26.24 5.20
N MET A 207 -5.21 25.35 5.82
CA MET A 207 -4.81 24.68 7.07
C MET A 207 -3.55 23.82 6.90
N ILE A 208 -3.48 23.05 5.82
CA ILE A 208 -2.29 22.24 5.49
C ILE A 208 -1.07 23.15 5.22
N GLU A 209 -1.27 24.26 4.54
CA GLU A 209 -0.22 25.24 4.26
C GLU A 209 0.32 25.92 5.52
N ALA A 210 -0.56 26.20 6.47
CA ALA A 210 -0.18 26.74 7.77
C ALA A 210 0.55 25.72 8.66
N ALA A 211 0.14 24.44 8.59
CA ALA A 211 0.70 23.39 9.44
C ALA A 211 2.03 22.82 8.96
N PHE A 212 2.25 22.81 7.64
CA PHE A 212 3.41 22.15 7.05
C PHE A 212 4.18 23.11 6.13
N PRO A 213 5.49 23.30 6.34
CA PRO A 213 6.32 24.15 5.47
C PRO A 213 6.35 23.59 4.04
N ALA A 214 6.52 24.47 3.05
CA ALA A 214 6.44 24.14 1.62
C ALA A 214 7.38 23.00 1.20
N TRP A 215 8.60 22.96 1.76
CA TRP A 215 9.57 21.89 1.45
C TRP A 215 9.10 20.51 1.91
N LEU A 216 8.32 20.45 2.99
CA LEU A 216 7.75 19.19 3.50
C LEU A 216 6.57 18.71 2.64
N ARG A 217 5.79 19.67 2.09
CA ARG A 217 4.63 19.43 1.24
C ARG A 217 4.97 19.10 -0.22
N LYS A 218 6.24 19.25 -0.65
CA LYS A 218 6.64 18.98 -2.04
C LYS A 218 6.35 17.51 -2.38
N PRO A 219 5.46 17.25 -3.37
CA PRO A 219 5.13 15.89 -3.77
C PRO A 219 6.34 15.15 -4.36
N ILE A 220 6.36 13.85 -4.17
CA ILE A 220 7.26 12.93 -4.89
C ILE A 220 6.48 12.21 -5.99
N SER A 221 7.18 11.67 -6.98
CA SER A 221 6.54 10.83 -7.99
C SER A 221 6.25 9.42 -7.46
N PRO A 222 5.27 8.71 -8.04
CA PRO A 222 5.03 7.29 -7.75
C PRO A 222 6.27 6.42 -7.99
N GLU A 223 7.06 6.72 -9.01
CA GLU A 223 8.29 6.00 -9.36
C GLU A 223 9.34 6.13 -8.26
N TYR A 224 9.53 7.34 -7.72
CA TYR A 224 10.46 7.54 -6.59
C TYR A 224 10.02 6.74 -5.35
N MET A 225 8.70 6.69 -5.09
CA MET A 225 8.15 5.85 -4.01
C MET A 225 8.39 4.38 -4.29
N ALA A 226 8.14 3.90 -5.50
CA ALA A 226 8.32 2.51 -5.92
C ALA A 226 9.79 2.04 -5.77
N GLN A 227 10.74 2.87 -6.20
CA GLN A 227 12.17 2.59 -6.01
C GLN A 227 12.55 2.45 -4.53
N ALA A 228 11.99 3.31 -3.67
CA ALA A 228 12.20 3.20 -2.23
C ALA A 228 11.59 1.90 -1.66
N ILE A 229 10.38 1.52 -2.11
CA ILE A 229 9.73 0.27 -1.71
C ILE A 229 10.61 -0.93 -2.07
N VAL A 230 10.98 -1.05 -3.34
CA VAL A 230 11.74 -2.21 -3.83
C VAL A 230 13.11 -2.30 -3.16
N LYS A 231 13.80 -1.18 -2.99
CA LYS A 231 15.07 -1.11 -2.24
C LYS A 231 14.89 -1.54 -0.78
N GLY A 232 13.79 -1.14 -0.16
CA GLY A 232 13.42 -1.54 1.20
C GLY A 232 13.15 -3.04 1.31
N VAL A 233 12.43 -3.61 0.34
CA VAL A 233 12.17 -5.05 0.22
C VAL A 233 13.46 -5.85 0.08
N GLN A 234 14.34 -5.45 -0.83
CA GLN A 234 15.64 -6.11 -0.99
C GLN A 234 16.48 -6.13 0.29
N ARG A 235 16.30 -5.16 1.17
CA ARG A 235 16.99 -5.05 2.46
C ARG A 235 16.18 -5.58 3.64
N ARG A 236 14.95 -6.05 3.41
CA ARG A 236 14.00 -6.49 4.43
C ARG A 236 13.80 -5.43 5.55
N GLN A 237 13.76 -4.16 5.15
CA GLN A 237 13.62 -3.04 6.08
C GLN A 237 12.26 -3.08 6.80
N PRO A 238 12.20 -2.86 8.13
CA PRO A 238 10.93 -2.83 8.86
C PRO A 238 10.07 -1.63 8.50
N ARG A 239 10.69 -0.51 8.13
CA ARG A 239 10.04 0.77 7.82
C ARG A 239 10.63 1.33 6.54
N ILE A 240 9.78 1.67 5.57
CA ILE A 240 10.18 2.19 4.26
C ILE A 240 9.55 3.56 4.08
N PHE A 241 10.37 4.61 4.15
CA PHE A 241 9.93 6.00 4.00
C PHE A 241 10.32 6.55 2.63
N ALA A 242 9.38 7.24 2.01
CA ALA A 242 9.69 8.12 0.89
C ALA A 242 8.78 9.36 0.91
N PRO A 243 9.39 10.55 0.93
CA PRO A 243 10.82 10.80 1.07
C PRO A 243 11.33 10.63 2.52
N VAL A 244 12.61 10.38 2.69
CA VAL A 244 13.25 10.11 4.00
C VAL A 244 13.17 11.30 4.98
N ARG A 245 12.87 12.49 4.52
CA ARG A 245 12.66 13.68 5.36
C ARG A 245 11.55 13.52 6.41
N TRP A 246 10.69 12.51 6.27
CA TRP A 246 9.62 12.18 7.23
C TRP A 246 10.09 11.33 8.42
N VAL A 247 11.28 10.73 8.35
CA VAL A 247 11.79 9.85 9.41
C VAL A 247 11.87 10.54 10.77
N PRO A 248 12.40 11.78 10.92
CA PRO A 248 12.47 12.45 12.21
C PRO A 248 11.10 12.61 12.89
N PHE A 249 10.08 12.97 12.13
CA PHE A 249 8.71 13.13 12.65
C PHE A 249 8.09 11.84 13.17
N SER A 250 8.51 10.70 12.65
CA SER A 250 8.04 9.40 13.11
C SER A 250 8.66 8.95 14.44
N ILE A 251 9.63 9.67 14.96
CA ILE A 251 10.32 9.39 16.24
C ILE A 251 9.81 10.34 17.34
N LEU A 252 9.38 11.54 16.95
CA LEU A 252 8.99 12.63 17.87
C LEU A 252 7.51 12.60 18.28
N ARG A 253 6.75 11.59 17.91
CA ARG A 253 5.33 11.45 18.27
C ARG A 253 5.11 10.96 19.70
#